data_b41be6ce832bfe12a1445404efcb8135
#
_entry.id   b41be6ce832bfe12a1445404efcb8135
#
_cell.length_a   1.000
_cell.length_b   1.000
_cell.length_c   1.000
_cell.angle_alpha   90.00
_cell.angle_beta   90.00
_cell.angle_gamma   90.00
#
_symmetry.space_group_name_H-M   'P 1'
#
loop_
_entity.id
_entity.type
_entity.pdbx_description
1 polymer ?
#
loop_
_entity_poly.entity_id
_entity_poly.type
_entity_poly.pdbx_seq_one_letter_code
_entity_poly.pdbx_strand_id
1 'polypeptide(L)'
;MRKIYVVKQYTIDLAGNLRRRGWLVLGLLWAAALVLGYAGFARQAVDAGRPDRILDIAYRVIQLIPMNSGDVEGVNWQLDAARYLVPFLAAWTAIRTLLSLFRDRWQQTLIRFWSDHVIICGLSRKGWLLAQGFAERGNRVVVIEANEDHELIDACRERGILVLVGDATKADMLLRAGVLRACHLIVVTDDDGINTEISVRAQGLVRKAAQSGRKGSGKRPPLTCTLHLVDPQLHALVRTREMALEKGV
;
A
#
# COMPACT_ATOMS: atom_id res chain seq x y z
N MET A 1 3.25 -10.46 29.96
CA MET A 1 3.57 -10.23 28.52
C MET A 1 2.57 -10.84 27.51
N ARG A 2 1.86 -11.94 27.80
CA ARG A 2 0.89 -12.57 26.84
C ARG A 2 -0.37 -11.76 26.52
N LYS A 3 -0.86 -10.94 27.45
CA LYS A 3 -2.12 -10.16 27.23
C LYS A 3 -1.99 -9.00 26.23
N ILE A 4 -0.81 -8.42 26.06
CA ILE A 4 -0.57 -7.29 25.13
C ILE A 4 -0.58 -7.76 23.67
N TYR A 5 -0.14 -9.00 23.40
CA TYR A 5 -0.13 -9.56 22.04
C TYR A 5 -1.55 -9.87 21.52
N VAL A 6 -2.45 -10.34 22.38
CA VAL A 6 -3.82 -10.69 21.97
C VAL A 6 -4.64 -9.44 21.62
N VAL A 7 -4.51 -8.36 22.38
CA VAL A 7 -5.22 -7.10 22.10
C VAL A 7 -4.72 -6.46 20.79
N LYS A 8 -3.42 -6.60 20.49
CA LYS A 8 -2.82 -6.04 19.25
C LYS A 8 -3.19 -6.81 17.99
N GLN A 9 -3.50 -8.11 18.11
CA GLN A 9 -3.99 -8.94 17.00
C GLN A 9 -5.44 -8.57 16.61
N TYR A 10 -6.30 -8.31 17.61
CA TYR A 10 -7.67 -7.84 17.38
C TYR A 10 -7.75 -6.48 16.67
N THR A 11 -6.78 -5.58 16.87
CA THR A 11 -6.75 -4.28 16.18
C THR A 11 -6.34 -4.38 14.71
N ILE A 12 -5.53 -5.38 14.34
CA ILE A 12 -5.12 -5.62 12.95
C ILE A 12 -6.28 -6.19 12.12
N ASP A 13 -7.02 -7.15 12.69
CA ASP A 13 -8.22 -7.71 12.07
C ASP A 13 -9.35 -6.66 11.93
N LEU A 14 -9.42 -5.70 12.84
CA LEU A 14 -10.38 -4.60 12.77
C LEU A 14 -10.08 -3.62 11.63
N ALA A 15 -8.81 -3.33 11.36
CA ALA A 15 -8.43 -2.35 10.32
C ALA A 15 -8.65 -2.90 8.90
N GLY A 16 -8.31 -4.16 8.64
CA GLY A 16 -8.62 -4.85 7.38
C GLY A 16 -10.14 -4.98 7.15
N ASN A 17 -10.90 -5.29 8.19
CA ASN A 17 -12.36 -5.32 8.17
C ASN A 17 -12.99 -3.93 7.97
N LEU A 18 -12.41 -2.86 8.52
CA LEU A 18 -12.85 -1.48 8.33
C LEU A 18 -12.68 -1.01 6.88
N ARG A 19 -11.61 -1.43 6.20
CA ARG A 19 -11.40 -1.08 4.79
C ARG A 19 -12.39 -1.79 3.89
N ARG A 20 -12.62 -3.08 4.09
CA ARG A 20 -13.64 -3.87 3.37
C ARG A 20 -15.04 -3.35 3.67
N ARG A 21 -15.31 -2.98 4.93
CA ARG A 21 -16.56 -2.32 5.35
C ARG A 21 -16.70 -0.92 4.75
N GLY A 22 -15.61 -0.17 4.58
CA GLY A 22 -15.63 1.16 3.96
C GLY A 22 -16.12 1.14 2.50
N TRP A 23 -15.76 0.11 1.72
CA TRP A 23 -16.30 -0.07 0.37
C TRP A 23 -17.77 -0.51 0.37
N LEU A 24 -18.17 -1.36 1.32
CA LEU A 24 -19.56 -1.75 1.50
C LEU A 24 -20.43 -0.56 1.91
N VAL A 25 -19.96 0.26 2.84
CA VAL A 25 -20.67 1.49 3.26
C VAL A 25 -20.80 2.46 2.09
N LEU A 26 -19.74 2.65 1.30
CA LEU A 26 -19.77 3.50 0.11
C LEU A 26 -20.75 2.96 -0.93
N GLY A 27 -20.77 1.64 -1.16
CA GLY A 27 -21.73 0.97 -2.04
C GLY A 27 -23.18 1.14 -1.57
N LEU A 28 -23.42 1.02 -0.27
CA LEU A 28 -24.75 1.24 0.32
C LEU A 28 -25.18 2.72 0.19
N LEU A 29 -24.29 3.66 0.40
CA LEU A 29 -24.58 5.10 0.20
C LEU A 29 -24.90 5.40 -1.26
N TRP A 30 -24.16 4.80 -2.20
CA TRP A 30 -24.47 4.91 -3.62
C TRP A 30 -25.85 4.34 -3.96
N ALA A 31 -26.17 3.13 -3.46
CA ALA A 31 -27.48 2.51 -3.67
C ALA A 31 -28.60 3.39 -3.10
N ALA A 32 -28.43 3.90 -1.88
CA ALA A 32 -29.40 4.79 -1.25
C ALA A 32 -29.59 6.10 -2.07
N ALA A 33 -28.51 6.71 -2.53
CA ALA A 33 -28.57 7.94 -3.34
C ALA A 33 -29.30 7.73 -4.68
N LEU A 34 -29.03 6.59 -5.35
CA LEU A 34 -29.69 6.24 -6.60
C LEU A 34 -31.19 5.95 -6.40
N VAL A 35 -31.55 5.24 -5.31
CA VAL A 35 -32.95 4.98 -4.96
C VAL A 35 -33.69 6.27 -4.63
N LEU A 36 -33.07 7.19 -3.88
CA LEU A 36 -33.65 8.51 -3.60
C LEU A 36 -33.85 9.33 -4.87
N GLY A 37 -32.86 9.34 -5.78
CA GLY A 37 -32.98 10.01 -7.06
C GLY A 37 -34.10 9.42 -7.91
N TYR A 38 -34.18 8.10 -7.99
CA TYR A 38 -35.24 7.43 -8.73
C TYR A 38 -36.63 7.74 -8.14
N ALA A 39 -36.79 7.61 -6.83
CA ALA A 39 -38.07 7.91 -6.16
C ALA A 39 -38.47 9.39 -6.32
N GLY A 40 -37.49 10.30 -6.30
CA GLY A 40 -37.70 11.72 -6.51
C GLY A 40 -38.25 12.04 -7.92
N PHE A 41 -37.59 11.54 -8.96
CA PHE A 41 -38.07 11.72 -10.34
C PHE A 41 -39.38 10.98 -10.63
N ALA A 42 -39.57 9.79 -10.07
CA ALA A 42 -40.83 9.06 -10.26
C ALA A 42 -42.02 9.81 -9.65
N ARG A 43 -41.86 10.39 -8.44
CA ARG A 43 -42.92 11.25 -7.85
C ARG A 43 -43.20 12.48 -8.67
N GLN A 44 -42.15 13.16 -9.11
CA GLN A 44 -42.30 14.34 -9.97
C GLN A 44 -43.04 14.02 -11.26
N ALA A 45 -42.76 12.88 -11.91
CA ALA A 45 -43.46 12.45 -13.12
C ALA A 45 -44.94 12.20 -12.87
N VAL A 46 -45.29 11.64 -11.71
CA VAL A 46 -46.70 11.43 -11.30
C VAL A 46 -47.39 12.79 -11.04
N ASP A 47 -46.74 13.69 -10.31
CA ASP A 47 -47.30 15.03 -9.99
C ASP A 47 -47.49 15.88 -11.26
N ALA A 48 -46.65 15.70 -12.26
CA ALA A 48 -46.75 16.36 -13.56
C ALA A 48 -47.79 15.71 -14.49
N GLY A 49 -48.47 14.65 -14.08
CA GLY A 49 -49.46 13.94 -14.87
C GLY A 49 -48.91 13.21 -16.12
N ARG A 50 -47.62 13.01 -16.18
CA ARG A 50 -46.90 12.32 -17.27
C ARG A 50 -46.03 11.21 -16.69
N PRO A 51 -46.55 9.96 -16.62
CA PRO A 51 -45.72 8.84 -16.14
C PRO A 51 -44.58 8.58 -17.14
N ASP A 52 -43.36 8.90 -16.73
CA ASP A 52 -42.16 8.61 -17.52
C ASP A 52 -41.90 7.07 -17.52
N ARG A 53 -41.24 6.58 -18.58
CA ARG A 53 -40.80 5.20 -18.62
C ARG A 53 -39.69 4.98 -17.60
N ILE A 54 -39.58 3.76 -17.07
CA ILE A 54 -38.56 3.38 -16.09
C ILE A 54 -37.14 3.74 -16.56
N LEU A 55 -36.87 3.54 -17.87
CA LEU A 55 -35.58 3.85 -18.47
C LEU A 55 -35.28 5.34 -18.54
N ASP A 56 -36.30 6.17 -18.76
CA ASP A 56 -36.14 7.62 -18.82
C ASP A 56 -35.84 8.19 -17.43
N ILE A 57 -36.47 7.66 -16.39
CA ILE A 57 -36.15 8.00 -14.99
C ILE A 57 -34.75 7.58 -14.66
N ALA A 58 -34.34 6.36 -15.01
CA ALA A 58 -32.98 5.86 -14.75
C ALA A 58 -31.92 6.72 -15.45
N TYR A 59 -32.18 7.16 -16.69
CA TYR A 59 -31.29 8.04 -17.41
C TYR A 59 -31.13 9.40 -16.70
N ARG A 60 -32.22 10.01 -16.22
CA ARG A 60 -32.19 11.26 -15.46
C ARG A 60 -31.40 11.10 -14.14
N VAL A 61 -31.51 9.97 -13.47
CA VAL A 61 -30.73 9.67 -12.25
C VAL A 61 -29.23 9.67 -12.56
N ILE A 62 -28.81 9.09 -13.70
CA ILE A 62 -27.40 9.11 -14.12
C ILE A 62 -26.93 10.55 -14.44
N GLN A 63 -27.80 11.39 -14.99
CA GLN A 63 -27.47 12.79 -15.25
C GLN A 63 -27.21 13.63 -13.99
N LEU A 64 -27.60 13.15 -12.80
CA LEU A 64 -27.22 13.81 -11.55
C LEU A 64 -25.71 13.75 -11.27
N ILE A 65 -24.97 12.78 -11.83
CA ILE A 65 -23.52 12.65 -11.61
C ILE A 65 -22.77 13.91 -12.05
N PRO A 66 -22.97 14.44 -13.28
CA PRO A 66 -22.35 15.69 -13.72
C PRO A 66 -23.12 16.96 -13.28
N MET A 67 -23.96 16.89 -12.25
CA MET A 67 -24.79 18.00 -11.77
C MET A 67 -25.81 18.53 -12.78
N ASN A 68 -26.19 17.76 -13.79
CA ASN A 68 -27.17 18.14 -14.78
C ASN A 68 -28.58 17.64 -14.41
N SER A 69 -29.25 18.37 -13.53
CA SER A 69 -30.58 17.98 -13.03
C SER A 69 -31.75 18.56 -13.86
N GLY A 70 -31.45 19.34 -14.89
CA GLY A 70 -32.49 20.07 -15.67
C GLY A 70 -33.20 21.17 -14.84
N ASP A 71 -34.00 21.99 -15.51
CA ASP A 71 -34.93 22.92 -14.85
C ASP A 71 -36.07 22.11 -14.23
N VAL A 72 -36.13 22.07 -12.92
CA VAL A 72 -37.07 21.26 -12.16
C VAL A 72 -37.97 22.17 -11.35
N GLU A 73 -39.15 22.42 -11.84
CA GLU A 73 -40.23 23.01 -11.06
C GLU A 73 -40.82 21.95 -10.11
N GLY A 74 -41.02 22.27 -8.84
CA GLY A 74 -41.67 21.39 -7.88
C GLY A 74 -40.73 20.27 -7.35
N VAL A 75 -39.52 20.63 -6.92
CA VAL A 75 -38.56 19.66 -6.37
C VAL A 75 -39.04 19.11 -5.04
N ASN A 76 -39.15 17.79 -4.94
CA ASN A 76 -39.39 17.11 -3.69
C ASN A 76 -38.07 16.87 -2.92
N TRP A 77 -38.14 16.72 -1.59
CA TRP A 77 -36.96 16.60 -0.73
C TRP A 77 -36.06 15.42 -1.09
N GLN A 78 -36.61 14.33 -1.67
CA GLN A 78 -35.84 13.17 -2.09
C GLN A 78 -34.91 13.52 -3.26
N LEU A 79 -35.44 14.27 -4.24
CA LEU A 79 -34.69 14.72 -5.38
C LEU A 79 -33.64 15.77 -4.98
N ASP A 80 -33.98 16.68 -4.07
CA ASP A 80 -33.04 17.63 -3.52
C ASP A 80 -31.86 16.93 -2.84
N ALA A 81 -32.13 15.96 -1.97
CA ALA A 81 -31.08 15.18 -1.34
C ALA A 81 -30.20 14.47 -2.36
N ALA A 82 -30.79 13.83 -3.38
CA ALA A 82 -30.05 13.12 -4.41
C ALA A 82 -29.18 14.05 -5.28
N ARG A 83 -29.64 15.25 -5.61
CA ARG A 83 -28.92 16.26 -6.43
C ARG A 83 -27.57 16.66 -5.84
N TYR A 84 -27.42 16.67 -4.51
CA TYR A 84 -26.17 16.98 -3.84
C TYR A 84 -25.38 15.71 -3.49
N LEU A 85 -26.07 14.65 -3.06
CA LEU A 85 -25.44 13.42 -2.59
C LEU A 85 -24.72 12.67 -3.72
N VAL A 86 -25.38 12.54 -4.90
CA VAL A 86 -24.82 11.79 -6.04
C VAL A 86 -23.52 12.41 -6.53
N PRO A 87 -23.43 13.70 -6.88
CA PRO A 87 -22.15 14.29 -7.32
C PRO A 87 -21.10 14.33 -6.22
N PHE A 88 -21.49 14.53 -4.96
CA PHE A 88 -20.55 14.43 -3.84
C PHE A 88 -19.93 13.05 -3.72
N LEU A 89 -20.73 11.97 -3.80
CA LEU A 89 -20.25 10.60 -3.78
C LEU A 89 -19.37 10.28 -4.99
N ALA A 90 -19.73 10.82 -6.17
CA ALA A 90 -18.93 10.66 -7.38
C ALA A 90 -17.56 11.32 -7.25
N ALA A 91 -17.51 12.58 -6.80
CA ALA A 91 -16.28 13.30 -6.55
C ALA A 91 -15.41 12.60 -5.48
N TRP A 92 -16.02 12.18 -4.35
CA TRP A 92 -15.34 11.45 -3.29
C TRP A 92 -14.74 10.14 -3.79
N THR A 93 -15.51 9.36 -4.57
CA THR A 93 -15.05 8.09 -5.15
C THR A 93 -13.90 8.33 -6.12
N ALA A 94 -14.01 9.34 -7.00
CA ALA A 94 -12.96 9.70 -7.95
C ALA A 94 -11.67 10.13 -7.24
N ILE A 95 -11.75 10.99 -6.23
CA ILE A 95 -10.59 11.44 -5.43
C ILE A 95 -9.94 10.25 -4.74
N ARG A 96 -10.73 9.38 -4.11
CA ARG A 96 -10.22 8.21 -3.40
C ARG A 96 -9.51 7.23 -4.33
N THR A 97 -10.07 7.00 -5.53
CA THR A 97 -9.46 6.17 -6.57
C THR A 97 -8.17 6.79 -7.07
N LEU A 98 -8.18 8.08 -7.36
CA LEU A 98 -7.00 8.81 -7.82
C LEU A 98 -5.87 8.75 -6.78
N LEU A 99 -6.17 9.02 -5.52
CA LEU A 99 -5.20 8.91 -4.43
C LEU A 99 -4.63 7.49 -4.28
N SER A 100 -5.42 6.44 -4.55
CA SER A 100 -4.93 5.06 -4.52
C SER A 100 -3.94 4.79 -5.65
N LEU A 101 -4.17 5.30 -6.85
CA LEU A 101 -3.28 5.14 -8.01
C LEU A 101 -1.94 5.88 -7.83
N PHE A 102 -1.96 7.04 -7.16
CA PHE A 102 -0.74 7.81 -6.93
C PHE A 102 0.05 7.34 -5.71
N ARG A 103 -0.52 6.53 -4.82
CA ARG A 103 0.11 6.11 -3.56
C ARG A 103 1.47 5.47 -3.77
N ASP A 104 1.60 4.53 -4.71
CA ASP A 104 2.85 3.81 -4.95
C ASP A 104 3.94 4.72 -5.54
N ARG A 105 3.56 5.66 -6.37
CA ARG A 105 4.52 6.66 -6.90
C ARG A 105 5.01 7.61 -5.82
N TRP A 106 4.14 8.04 -4.91
CA TRP A 106 4.52 8.88 -3.76
C TRP A 106 5.47 8.16 -2.81
N GLN A 107 5.23 6.87 -2.53
CA GLN A 107 6.11 6.06 -1.70
C GLN A 107 7.52 5.96 -2.30
N GLN A 108 7.62 5.70 -3.60
CA GLN A 108 8.91 5.66 -4.31
C GLN A 108 9.64 7.00 -4.27
N THR A 109 8.91 8.10 -4.39
CA THR A 109 9.48 9.45 -4.31
C THR A 109 10.01 9.72 -2.89
N LEU A 110 9.28 9.34 -1.85
CA LEU A 110 9.72 9.48 -0.47
C LEU A 110 11.00 8.69 -0.19
N ILE A 111 11.09 7.44 -0.64
CA ILE A 111 12.28 6.59 -0.48
C ILE A 111 13.52 7.24 -1.13
N ARG A 112 13.35 7.98 -2.24
CA ARG A 112 14.46 8.68 -2.91
C ARG A 112 15.16 9.70 -2.01
N PHE A 113 14.45 10.27 -1.04
CA PHE A 113 14.99 11.24 -0.10
C PHE A 113 15.43 10.61 1.23
N TRP A 114 15.18 9.31 1.43
CA TRP A 114 15.56 8.62 2.64
C TRP A 114 17.00 8.14 2.60
N SER A 115 17.66 8.25 3.74
CA SER A 115 18.96 7.66 4.05
C SER A 115 18.91 7.02 5.42
N ASP A 116 19.80 6.08 5.65
CA ASP A 116 19.94 5.36 6.92
C ASP A 116 18.66 4.65 7.36
N HIS A 117 17.86 4.19 6.38
CA HIS A 117 16.65 3.42 6.60
C HIS A 117 16.92 1.92 6.58
N VAL A 118 15.97 1.15 7.07
CA VAL A 118 16.00 -0.32 7.11
C VAL A 118 15.17 -0.86 5.96
N ILE A 119 15.73 -1.79 5.19
CA ILE A 119 15.01 -2.54 4.15
C ILE A 119 14.76 -3.96 4.66
N ILE A 120 13.53 -4.44 4.55
CA ILE A 120 13.13 -5.79 4.90
C ILE A 120 12.53 -6.47 3.68
N CYS A 121 13.11 -7.59 3.24
CA CYS A 121 12.62 -8.37 2.13
C CYS A 121 11.85 -9.59 2.65
N GLY A 122 10.57 -9.67 2.28
CA GLY A 122 9.60 -10.66 2.75
C GLY A 122 8.76 -10.16 3.92
N LEU A 123 7.44 -10.20 3.75
CA LEU A 123 6.45 -9.80 4.75
C LEU A 123 5.81 -11.00 5.46
N SER A 124 6.59 -12.07 5.65
CA SER A 124 6.20 -13.19 6.51
C SER A 124 5.98 -12.70 7.95
N ARG A 125 5.48 -13.58 8.83
CA ARG A 125 5.32 -13.24 10.26
C ARG A 125 6.59 -12.67 10.89
N LYS A 126 7.77 -13.18 10.49
CA LYS A 126 9.07 -12.68 10.97
C LYS A 126 9.36 -11.28 10.43
N GLY A 127 9.18 -11.08 9.12
CA GLY A 127 9.36 -9.78 8.46
C GLY A 127 8.47 -8.70 9.06
N TRP A 128 7.21 -9.03 9.33
CA TRP A 128 6.29 -8.13 10.00
C TRP A 128 6.75 -7.72 11.40
N LEU A 129 7.14 -8.68 12.25
CA LEU A 129 7.61 -8.39 13.60
C LEU A 129 8.88 -7.52 13.61
N LEU A 130 9.78 -7.76 12.66
CA LEU A 130 10.98 -6.95 12.49
C LEU A 130 10.63 -5.54 12.02
N ALA A 131 9.78 -5.40 11.01
CA ALA A 131 9.34 -4.12 10.48
C ALA A 131 8.69 -3.26 11.57
N GLN A 132 7.81 -3.87 12.36
CA GLN A 132 7.17 -3.21 13.49
C GLN A 132 8.20 -2.81 14.56
N GLY A 133 9.11 -3.70 14.93
CA GLY A 133 10.12 -3.42 15.96
C GLY A 133 11.08 -2.29 15.57
N PHE A 134 11.47 -2.19 14.30
CA PHE A 134 12.27 -1.08 13.81
C PHE A 134 11.47 0.23 13.74
N ALA A 135 10.23 0.19 13.28
CA ALA A 135 9.37 1.36 13.22
C ALA A 135 9.05 1.93 14.62
N GLU A 136 8.81 1.07 15.61
CA GLU A 136 8.58 1.47 17.01
C GLU A 136 9.81 2.15 17.64
N ARG A 137 11.02 1.87 17.14
CA ARG A 137 12.27 2.54 17.54
C ARG A 137 12.55 3.84 16.77
N GLY A 138 11.62 4.28 15.93
CA GLY A 138 11.74 5.50 15.14
C GLY A 138 12.54 5.35 13.85
N ASN A 139 12.92 4.13 13.46
CA ASN A 139 13.59 3.91 12.18
C ASN A 139 12.60 4.03 11.01
N ARG A 140 13.08 4.55 9.89
CA ARG A 140 12.36 4.51 8.63
C ARG A 140 12.48 3.10 8.05
N VAL A 141 11.37 2.44 7.76
CA VAL A 141 11.34 1.06 7.28
C VAL A 141 10.71 0.99 5.90
N VAL A 142 11.37 0.27 5.02
CA VAL A 142 10.86 -0.12 3.69
C VAL A 142 10.74 -1.62 3.66
N VAL A 143 9.57 -2.15 3.35
CA VAL A 143 9.33 -3.58 3.14
C VAL A 143 9.21 -3.84 1.65
N ILE A 144 9.84 -4.90 1.16
CA ILE A 144 9.61 -5.43 -0.19
C ILE A 144 8.87 -6.75 -0.05
N GLU A 145 7.69 -6.83 -0.69
CA GLU A 145 6.83 -8.01 -0.67
C GLU A 145 6.42 -8.38 -2.10
N ALA A 146 6.54 -9.66 -2.45
CA ALA A 146 6.25 -10.13 -3.79
C ALA A 146 4.75 -10.26 -4.08
N ASN A 147 3.97 -10.63 -3.07
CA ASN A 147 2.52 -10.80 -3.19
C ASN A 147 1.81 -9.46 -2.92
N GLU A 148 1.15 -8.91 -3.96
CA GLU A 148 0.39 -7.66 -3.85
C GLU A 148 -0.85 -7.75 -2.97
N ASP A 149 -1.41 -8.95 -2.82
CA ASP A 149 -2.61 -9.22 -2.01
C ASP A 149 -2.27 -9.67 -0.58
N HIS A 150 -1.00 -9.50 -0.15
CA HIS A 150 -0.59 -9.93 1.18
C HIS A 150 -1.31 -9.13 2.28
N GLU A 151 -1.98 -9.83 3.20
CA GLU A 151 -2.86 -9.25 4.23
C GLU A 151 -2.21 -8.21 5.16
N LEU A 152 -0.89 -8.32 5.38
CA LEU A 152 -0.14 -7.43 6.28
C LEU A 152 0.32 -6.12 5.61
N ILE A 153 0.15 -5.96 4.30
CA ILE A 153 0.56 -4.73 3.58
C ILE A 153 -0.14 -3.50 4.14
N ASP A 154 -1.44 -3.58 4.35
CA ASP A 154 -2.21 -2.45 4.88
C ASP A 154 -1.84 -2.15 6.33
N ALA A 155 -1.60 -3.17 7.14
CA ALA A 155 -1.12 -3.00 8.51
C ALA A 155 0.27 -2.34 8.59
N CYS A 156 1.17 -2.62 7.64
CA CYS A 156 2.43 -1.90 7.48
C CYS A 156 2.20 -0.41 7.19
N ARG A 157 1.36 -0.13 6.21
CA ARG A 157 1.05 1.24 5.75
C ARG A 157 0.44 2.10 6.85
N GLU A 158 -0.44 1.53 7.68
CA GLU A 158 -1.04 2.21 8.83
C GLU A 158 -0.02 2.63 9.90
N ARG A 159 1.11 1.92 9.97
CA ARG A 159 2.23 2.25 10.89
C ARG A 159 3.30 3.13 10.26
N GLY A 160 3.05 3.67 9.06
CA GLY A 160 4.02 4.49 8.35
C GLY A 160 5.19 3.71 7.74
N ILE A 161 5.08 2.37 7.68
CA ILE A 161 6.05 1.51 7.00
C ILE A 161 5.74 1.54 5.51
N LEU A 162 6.73 1.89 4.68
CA LEU A 162 6.57 1.90 3.24
C LEU A 162 6.66 0.49 2.69
N VAL A 163 5.73 0.10 1.82
CA VAL A 163 5.70 -1.22 1.20
C VAL A 163 5.85 -1.07 -0.31
N LEU A 164 6.89 -1.68 -0.85
CA LEU A 164 7.08 -1.86 -2.29
C LEU A 164 6.65 -3.26 -2.67
N VAL A 165 5.68 -3.35 -3.56
CA VAL A 165 5.24 -4.64 -4.10
C VAL A 165 6.11 -5.01 -5.29
N GLY A 166 6.71 -6.20 -5.24
CA GLY A 166 7.53 -6.76 -6.30
C GLY A 166 8.63 -7.70 -5.82
N ASP A 167 9.37 -8.21 -6.78
CA ASP A 167 10.39 -9.23 -6.59
C ASP A 167 11.71 -8.62 -6.12
N ALA A 168 12.11 -8.90 -4.88
CA ALA A 168 13.34 -8.38 -4.26
C ALA A 168 14.63 -8.97 -4.88
N THR A 169 14.54 -10.05 -5.66
CA THR A 169 15.70 -10.56 -6.41
C THR A 169 16.09 -9.66 -7.55
N LYS A 170 15.22 -8.76 -8.01
CA LYS A 170 15.50 -7.83 -9.11
C LYS A 170 16.29 -6.62 -8.62
N ALA A 171 17.36 -6.29 -9.35
CA ALA A 171 18.23 -5.16 -9.02
C ALA A 171 17.51 -3.81 -8.98
N ASP A 172 16.55 -3.59 -9.90
CA ASP A 172 15.77 -2.36 -9.96
C ASP A 172 14.89 -2.19 -8.71
N MET A 173 14.33 -3.28 -8.17
CA MET A 173 13.53 -3.26 -6.95
C MET A 173 14.38 -2.84 -5.74
N LEU A 174 15.56 -3.40 -5.57
CA LEU A 174 16.50 -3.02 -4.52
C LEU A 174 16.96 -1.55 -4.66
N LEU A 175 17.18 -1.08 -5.88
CA LEU A 175 17.51 0.31 -6.15
C LEU A 175 16.34 1.24 -5.83
N ARG A 176 15.11 0.86 -6.16
CA ARG A 176 13.88 1.59 -5.79
C ARG A 176 13.69 1.63 -4.28
N ALA A 177 14.01 0.55 -3.58
CA ALA A 177 14.02 0.52 -2.12
C ALA A 177 15.15 1.36 -1.49
N GLY A 178 16.07 1.90 -2.30
CA GLY A 178 17.15 2.76 -1.83
C GLY A 178 18.32 2.03 -1.18
N VAL A 179 18.62 0.80 -1.61
CA VAL A 179 19.67 -0.07 -1.03
C VAL A 179 21.02 0.61 -0.93
N LEU A 180 21.34 1.54 -1.83
CA LEU A 180 22.60 2.30 -1.81
C LEU A 180 22.67 3.33 -0.67
N ARG A 181 21.57 3.58 0.03
CA ARG A 181 21.46 4.56 1.11
C ARG A 181 20.90 3.97 2.39
N ALA A 182 20.51 2.70 2.38
CA ALA A 182 20.05 1.98 3.55
C ALA A 182 21.20 1.67 4.51
N CYS A 183 20.93 1.59 5.80
CA CYS A 183 21.88 1.13 6.81
C CYS A 183 21.76 -0.39 7.05
N HIS A 184 20.55 -0.94 6.97
CA HIS A 184 20.31 -2.36 7.15
C HIS A 184 19.46 -2.93 6.00
N LEU A 185 19.85 -4.12 5.54
CA LEU A 185 19.06 -4.99 4.68
C LEU A 185 18.81 -6.30 5.44
N ILE A 186 17.55 -6.61 5.68
CA ILE A 186 17.14 -7.82 6.38
C ILE A 186 16.34 -8.67 5.42
N VAL A 187 16.77 -9.90 5.19
CA VAL A 187 16.15 -10.81 4.22
C VAL A 187 15.57 -12.00 4.98
N VAL A 188 14.24 -12.13 4.94
CA VAL A 188 13.46 -13.09 5.74
C VAL A 188 12.31 -13.70 4.93
N THR A 189 12.58 -14.04 3.66
CA THR A 189 11.64 -14.82 2.86
C THR A 189 11.63 -16.27 3.29
N ASP A 190 10.71 -17.06 2.78
CA ASP A 190 10.57 -18.48 3.14
C ASP A 190 11.56 -19.39 2.41
N ASP A 191 12.37 -18.86 1.47
CA ASP A 191 13.33 -19.61 0.67
C ASP A 191 14.77 -19.11 0.93
N ASP A 192 15.63 -20.00 1.39
CA ASP A 192 17.03 -19.69 1.71
C ASP A 192 17.87 -19.33 0.49
N GLY A 193 17.55 -19.93 -0.68
CA GLY A 193 18.20 -19.60 -1.95
C GLY A 193 17.89 -18.17 -2.38
N ILE A 194 16.61 -17.79 -2.32
CA ILE A 194 16.14 -16.43 -2.59
C ILE A 194 16.78 -15.44 -1.59
N ASN A 195 16.83 -15.77 -0.30
CA ASN A 195 17.47 -14.94 0.72
C ASN A 195 18.94 -14.67 0.39
N THR A 196 19.66 -15.71 -0.03
CA THR A 196 21.06 -15.62 -0.42
C THR A 196 21.22 -14.78 -1.71
N GLU A 197 20.39 -15.01 -2.73
CA GLU A 197 20.43 -14.26 -3.98
C GLU A 197 20.22 -12.75 -3.75
N ILE A 198 19.19 -12.38 -2.99
CA ILE A 198 18.90 -10.97 -2.65
C ILE A 198 20.12 -10.32 -1.99
N SER A 199 20.73 -10.99 -1.02
CA SER A 199 21.88 -10.46 -0.29
C SER A 199 23.09 -10.26 -1.19
N VAL A 200 23.47 -11.26 -1.98
CA VAL A 200 24.58 -11.18 -2.92
C VAL A 200 24.37 -10.07 -3.94
N ARG A 201 23.15 -9.93 -4.44
CA ARG A 201 22.79 -8.88 -5.40
C ARG A 201 22.88 -7.49 -4.78
N ALA A 202 22.37 -7.32 -3.57
CA ALA A 202 22.44 -6.05 -2.83
C ALA A 202 23.89 -5.62 -2.58
N GLN A 203 24.73 -6.54 -2.08
CA GLN A 203 26.17 -6.28 -1.90
C GLN A 203 26.87 -5.93 -3.21
N GLY A 204 26.54 -6.64 -4.30
CA GLY A 204 27.05 -6.35 -5.64
C GLY A 204 26.70 -4.94 -6.13
N LEU A 205 25.47 -4.48 -5.88
CA LEU A 205 25.04 -3.13 -6.22
C LEU A 205 25.79 -2.07 -5.41
N VAL A 206 25.93 -2.26 -4.12
CA VAL A 206 26.64 -1.32 -3.22
C VAL A 206 28.13 -1.25 -3.62
N ARG A 207 28.79 -2.38 -3.89
CA ARG A 207 30.18 -2.44 -4.32
C ARG A 207 30.40 -1.76 -5.67
N LYS A 208 29.55 -1.99 -6.66
CA LYS A 208 29.60 -1.29 -7.97
C LYS A 208 29.42 0.21 -7.82
N ALA A 209 28.51 0.65 -6.97
CA ALA A 209 28.29 2.07 -6.70
C ALA A 209 29.50 2.72 -6.03
N ALA A 210 30.17 2.04 -5.10
CA ALA A 210 31.40 2.50 -4.46
C ALA A 210 32.56 2.64 -5.48
N GLN A 211 32.71 1.68 -6.39
CA GLN A 211 33.75 1.69 -7.43
C GLN A 211 33.52 2.79 -8.50
N SER A 212 32.26 3.13 -8.80
CA SER A 212 31.94 4.16 -9.80
C SER A 212 32.05 5.60 -9.31
N GLY A 213 32.60 5.83 -8.12
CA GLY A 213 32.84 7.17 -7.59
C GLY A 213 31.60 8.04 -7.40
N ARG A 214 30.43 7.46 -7.40
CA ARG A 214 29.17 8.18 -7.18
C ARG A 214 29.20 8.85 -5.81
N LYS A 215 29.38 10.19 -5.81
CA LYS A 215 29.39 11.03 -4.62
C LYS A 215 28.13 10.79 -3.76
N GLY A 216 28.22 9.93 -2.81
CA GLY A 216 27.17 9.55 -1.85
C GLY A 216 27.74 8.65 -0.75
N SER A 217 28.94 8.11 -0.94
CA SER A 217 29.58 7.14 -0.03
C SER A 217 30.56 7.78 0.98
N GLY A 218 30.66 9.11 1.03
CA GLY A 218 31.52 9.75 2.03
C GLY A 218 30.94 9.64 3.43
N LYS A 219 31.53 8.88 4.32
CA LYS A 219 31.25 8.76 5.78
C LYS A 219 29.97 8.02 6.19
N ARG A 220 29.33 7.21 5.35
CA ARG A 220 28.23 6.36 5.78
C ARG A 220 28.75 5.00 6.23
N PRO A 221 28.14 4.40 7.29
CA PRO A 221 28.45 3.02 7.65
C PRO A 221 28.13 2.09 6.47
N PRO A 222 28.87 1.01 6.28
CA PRO A 222 28.60 0.02 5.24
C PRO A 222 27.21 -0.59 5.47
N LEU A 223 26.53 -0.98 4.37
CA LEU A 223 25.26 -1.69 4.44
C LEU A 223 25.44 -2.99 5.23
N THR A 224 24.74 -3.12 6.35
CA THR A 224 24.69 -4.37 7.10
C THR A 224 23.59 -5.27 6.52
N CYS A 225 23.98 -6.43 6.00
CA CYS A 225 23.05 -7.44 5.50
C CYS A 225 22.83 -8.53 6.55
N THR A 226 21.59 -8.78 6.92
CA THR A 226 21.20 -9.86 7.83
C THR A 226 20.29 -10.83 7.08
N LEU A 227 20.66 -12.09 7.03
CA LEU A 227 19.93 -13.16 6.35
C LEU A 227 19.31 -14.11 7.35
N HIS A 228 18.12 -14.58 7.05
CA HIS A 228 17.57 -15.77 7.70
C HIS A 228 17.89 -16.98 6.82
N LEU A 229 18.64 -17.94 7.35
CA LEU A 229 18.94 -19.19 6.70
C LEU A 229 18.56 -20.34 7.65
N VAL A 230 17.83 -21.30 7.12
CA VAL A 230 17.41 -22.52 7.82
C VAL A 230 18.35 -23.68 7.47
N ASP A 231 18.85 -23.69 6.22
CA ASP A 231 19.75 -24.74 5.73
C ASP A 231 21.18 -24.57 6.33
N PRO A 232 21.68 -25.57 7.12
CA PRO A 232 23.01 -25.52 7.71
C PRO A 232 24.14 -25.50 6.67
N GLN A 233 23.94 -26.13 5.51
CA GLN A 233 24.95 -26.19 4.45
C GLN A 233 25.12 -24.83 3.80
N LEU A 234 24.01 -24.17 3.49
CA LEU A 234 24.01 -22.82 2.95
C LEU A 234 24.60 -21.80 3.91
N HIS A 235 24.27 -21.95 5.20
CA HIS A 235 24.82 -21.11 6.27
C HIS A 235 26.36 -21.25 6.35
N ALA A 236 26.89 -22.46 6.27
CA ALA A 236 28.34 -22.70 6.29
C ALA A 236 29.06 -22.06 5.09
N LEU A 237 28.45 -22.15 3.88
CA LEU A 237 29.00 -21.55 2.67
C LEU A 237 29.04 -20.03 2.74
N VAL A 238 27.93 -19.39 3.17
CA VAL A 238 27.85 -17.94 3.32
C VAL A 238 28.87 -17.43 4.33
N ARG A 239 28.98 -18.07 5.50
CA ARG A 239 29.95 -17.73 6.54
C ARG A 239 31.40 -17.85 6.06
N THR A 240 31.72 -18.88 5.29
CA THR A 240 33.07 -19.06 4.72
C THR A 240 33.40 -17.91 3.77
N ARG A 241 32.43 -17.48 2.96
CA ARG A 241 32.60 -16.37 2.02
C ARG A 241 32.76 -15.02 2.72
N GLU A 242 32.02 -14.77 3.80
CA GLU A 242 32.18 -13.55 4.60
C GLU A 242 33.58 -13.48 5.23
N MET A 243 34.04 -14.56 5.83
CA MET A 243 35.39 -14.63 6.41
C MET A 243 36.49 -14.45 5.37
N ALA A 244 36.28 -14.92 4.12
CA ALA A 244 37.24 -14.69 3.03
C ALA A 244 37.28 -13.22 2.60
N LEU A 245 36.13 -12.55 2.55
CA LEU A 245 36.02 -11.12 2.22
C LEU A 245 36.61 -10.22 3.30
N GLU A 246 36.47 -10.57 4.57
CA GLU A 246 37.09 -9.82 5.70
C GLU A 246 38.62 -9.98 5.72
N LYS A 247 39.14 -11.12 5.27
CA LYS A 247 40.60 -11.37 5.20
C LYS A 247 41.28 -10.80 3.96
N GLY A 248 40.51 -10.18 3.03
CA GLY A 248 41.08 -9.51 1.85
C GLY A 248 41.67 -10.47 0.80
N VAL A 249 41.20 -11.73 0.75
CA VAL A 249 41.57 -12.74 -0.26
C VAL A 249 40.51 -12.80 -1.34
#